data_ead7b9e554a51487194f8662e4f6a2c1
#
_entry.id   ead7b9e554a51487194f8662e4f6a2c1
#
_cell.length_a   1.000
_cell.length_b   1.000
_cell.length_c   1.000
_cell.angle_alpha   90.00
_cell.angle_beta   90.00
_cell.angle_gamma   90.00
#
_symmetry.space_group_name_H-M   'P 1'
#
loop_
_entity.id
_entity.type
_entity.pdbx_description
1 polymer ?
#
loop_
_entity_poly.entity_id
_entity_poly.type
_entity_poly.pdbx_seq_one_letter_code
_entity_poly.pdbx_strand_id
1 'polypeptide(L)'
;MYKKLILCELASLAMLLASCSSHYQLTGVSRSRILIDSTYDSRPDGRAWSFIAPYKLKVDSIMSPVVGRAASYLNAERPESKLSNLLADILVWCGGSYGEKPDFAVYNIGGMRSAFAKGDITYGDVLDVAPFENKICFVTLKGSKVIELFGQIASVGGEAVSHGVNLVISKDGRLLSAKLNGKDIDPEADYRVATIDYVAQGNDKLEAFKSATGMKSPSGADDNVRQVIVKYMKAKMAQGEDIDSKIEGRIIIADK
;
A
#
# COMPACT_ATOMS: atom_id res chain seq x y z
N MET A 1 2.88 -79.46 26.83
CA MET A 1 2.66 -78.08 27.38
C MET A 1 3.05 -77.02 26.38
N TYR A 2 4.19 -77.13 25.72
CA TYR A 2 4.68 -76.11 24.75
C TYR A 2 3.77 -75.83 23.56
N LYS A 3 3.12 -76.85 22.97
CA LYS A 3 2.22 -76.64 21.81
C LYS A 3 1.00 -75.72 22.10
N LYS A 4 0.50 -75.77 23.35
CA LYS A 4 -0.63 -74.89 23.75
C LYS A 4 -0.18 -73.42 23.97
N LEU A 5 1.06 -73.24 24.45
CA LEU A 5 1.62 -71.86 24.59
C LEU A 5 1.88 -71.23 23.24
N ILE A 6 2.45 -71.93 22.29
CA ILE A 6 2.68 -71.43 20.93
C ILE A 6 1.35 -71.07 20.23
N LEU A 7 0.29 -71.86 20.47
CA LEU A 7 -1.02 -71.61 19.89
C LEU A 7 -1.65 -70.35 20.47
N CYS A 8 -1.46 -70.10 21.78
CA CYS A 8 -1.93 -68.86 22.43
C CYS A 8 -1.15 -67.63 21.94
N GLU A 9 0.15 -67.75 21.75
CA GLU A 9 0.97 -66.64 21.21
C GLU A 9 0.60 -66.30 19.77
N LEU A 10 0.39 -67.33 18.93
CA LEU A 10 -0.08 -67.14 17.56
C LEU A 10 -1.48 -66.47 17.48
N ALA A 11 -2.40 -66.89 18.37
CA ALA A 11 -3.73 -66.32 18.45
C ALA A 11 -3.67 -64.85 18.93
N SER A 12 -2.81 -64.52 19.90
CA SER A 12 -2.60 -63.14 20.35
C SER A 12 -2.01 -62.26 19.27
N LEU A 13 -1.05 -62.76 18.51
CA LEU A 13 -0.44 -62.07 17.39
C LEU A 13 -1.44 -61.82 16.25
N ALA A 14 -2.30 -62.82 15.96
CA ALA A 14 -3.36 -62.67 14.96
C ALA A 14 -4.42 -61.62 15.37
N MET A 15 -4.75 -61.50 16.67
CA MET A 15 -5.65 -60.43 17.17
C MET A 15 -5.03 -59.05 17.08
N LEU A 16 -3.72 -58.91 17.25
CA LEU A 16 -3.02 -57.63 17.10
C LEU A 16 -2.94 -57.17 15.64
N LEU A 17 -2.97 -58.10 14.69
CA LEU A 17 -2.96 -57.79 13.24
C LEU A 17 -4.36 -57.47 12.69
N ALA A 18 -5.43 -57.77 13.44
CA ALA A 18 -6.81 -57.41 13.09
C ALA A 18 -7.19 -55.99 13.52
N SER A 19 -6.22 -55.07 13.53
CA SER A 19 -6.50 -53.62 13.74
C SER A 19 -7.34 -53.10 12.60
N CYS A 20 -8.62 -52.88 12.86
CA CYS A 20 -9.51 -52.25 11.90
C CYS A 20 -9.00 -50.82 11.60
N SER A 21 -8.39 -50.64 10.46
CA SER A 21 -8.17 -49.30 9.93
C SER A 21 -9.54 -48.76 9.48
N SER A 22 -10.14 -47.87 10.28
CA SER A 22 -11.32 -47.15 9.88
C SER A 22 -10.94 -46.15 8.78
N HIS A 23 -11.21 -46.53 7.54
CA HIS A 23 -11.08 -45.60 6.40
C HIS A 23 -12.28 -44.65 6.41
N TYR A 24 -12.05 -43.43 6.88
CA TYR A 24 -13.05 -42.39 6.71
C TYR A 24 -13.04 -41.92 5.26
N GLN A 25 -14.16 -42.08 4.58
CA GLN A 25 -14.37 -41.51 3.25
C GLN A 25 -15.25 -40.27 3.40
N LEU A 26 -14.82 -39.17 2.74
CA LEU A 26 -15.64 -37.96 2.66
C LEU A 26 -16.87 -38.29 1.82
N THR A 27 -18.03 -38.44 2.46
CA THR A 27 -19.31 -38.81 1.81
C THR A 27 -20.09 -37.60 1.31
N GLY A 28 -19.74 -36.39 1.75
CA GLY A 28 -20.37 -35.15 1.28
C GLY A 28 -19.81 -33.92 1.99
N VAL A 29 -19.93 -32.80 1.33
CA VAL A 29 -19.65 -31.46 1.88
C VAL A 29 -20.90 -30.64 1.73
N SER A 30 -21.53 -30.22 2.84
CA SER A 30 -22.58 -29.22 2.82
C SER A 30 -21.99 -27.86 3.15
N ARG A 31 -22.42 -26.83 2.43
CA ARG A 31 -22.04 -25.44 2.68
C ARG A 31 -23.28 -24.61 2.90
N SER A 32 -23.27 -23.79 3.94
CA SER A 32 -24.24 -22.73 4.12
C SER A 32 -23.51 -21.38 4.07
N ARG A 33 -24.14 -20.38 3.46
CA ARG A 33 -23.65 -19.01 3.44
C ARG A 33 -24.65 -18.16 4.22
N ILE A 34 -24.18 -17.58 5.32
CA ILE A 34 -24.93 -16.60 6.08
C ILE A 34 -24.38 -15.23 5.68
N LEU A 35 -25.18 -14.44 4.99
CA LEU A 35 -24.80 -13.09 4.62
C LEU A 35 -24.99 -12.20 5.85
N ILE A 36 -23.98 -11.37 6.13
CA ILE A 36 -24.10 -10.29 7.11
C ILE A 36 -24.60 -9.08 6.32
N ASP A 37 -25.90 -8.84 6.39
CA ASP A 37 -26.60 -7.78 5.67
C ASP A 37 -27.59 -7.07 6.60
N SER A 38 -28.35 -6.12 6.08
CA SER A 38 -29.33 -5.31 6.82
C SER A 38 -30.45 -6.12 7.48
N THR A 39 -30.59 -7.41 7.19
CA THR A 39 -31.57 -8.29 7.84
C THR A 39 -31.38 -8.35 9.36
N TYR A 40 -30.12 -8.18 9.81
CA TYR A 40 -29.78 -8.22 11.24
C TYR A 40 -29.90 -6.86 11.94
N ASP A 41 -29.98 -5.76 11.19
CA ASP A 41 -30.01 -4.40 11.74
C ASP A 41 -31.27 -4.12 12.58
N SER A 42 -32.36 -4.81 12.26
CA SER A 42 -33.65 -4.68 12.98
C SER A 42 -33.66 -5.32 14.38
N ARG A 43 -32.65 -6.14 14.71
CA ARG A 43 -32.53 -6.85 15.99
C ARG A 43 -31.13 -6.75 16.57
N PRO A 44 -30.66 -5.56 16.94
CA PRO A 44 -29.35 -5.39 17.51
C PRO A 44 -29.25 -6.15 18.85
N ASP A 45 -28.13 -6.85 19.06
CA ASP A 45 -27.81 -7.44 20.36
C ASP A 45 -27.44 -6.32 21.34
N GLY A 46 -28.32 -6.02 22.28
CA GLY A 46 -28.11 -4.94 23.26
C GLY A 46 -26.90 -5.15 24.17
N ARG A 47 -26.49 -6.40 24.44
CA ARG A 47 -25.30 -6.68 25.26
C ARG A 47 -24.04 -6.42 24.46
N ALA A 48 -23.98 -6.91 23.20
CA ALA A 48 -22.87 -6.65 22.31
C ALA A 48 -22.72 -5.15 22.05
N TRP A 49 -23.83 -4.45 21.81
CA TRP A 49 -23.83 -3.00 21.63
C TRP A 49 -23.28 -2.25 22.86
N SER A 50 -23.80 -2.57 24.05
CA SER A 50 -23.35 -1.93 25.28
C SER A 50 -21.86 -2.16 25.55
N PHE A 51 -21.34 -3.33 25.19
CA PHE A 51 -19.91 -3.63 25.30
C PHE A 51 -19.06 -2.84 24.30
N ILE A 52 -19.50 -2.72 23.03
CA ILE A 52 -18.73 -2.07 21.96
C ILE A 52 -18.85 -0.54 22.00
N ALA A 53 -19.99 0.01 22.44
CA ALA A 53 -20.29 1.44 22.35
C ALA A 53 -19.20 2.37 22.89
N PRO A 54 -18.57 2.14 24.06
CA PRO A 54 -17.50 3.01 24.56
C PRO A 54 -16.29 3.03 23.65
N TYR A 55 -15.91 1.88 23.07
CA TYR A 55 -14.79 1.78 22.15
C TYR A 55 -15.13 2.46 20.81
N LYS A 56 -16.34 2.23 20.30
CA LYS A 56 -16.82 2.88 19.08
C LYS A 56 -16.79 4.40 19.22
N LEU A 57 -17.32 4.96 20.29
CA LEU A 57 -17.29 6.41 20.52
C LEU A 57 -15.85 6.96 20.51
N LYS A 58 -14.91 6.26 21.12
CA LYS A 58 -13.50 6.66 21.11
C LYS A 58 -12.91 6.58 19.69
N VAL A 59 -13.17 5.52 18.95
CA VAL A 59 -12.70 5.36 17.57
C VAL A 59 -13.31 6.44 16.69
N ASP A 60 -14.63 6.64 16.75
CA ASP A 60 -15.33 7.64 15.96
C ASP A 60 -14.78 9.06 16.23
N SER A 61 -14.47 9.39 17.47
CA SER A 61 -13.91 10.71 17.83
C SER A 61 -12.55 10.99 17.17
N ILE A 62 -11.78 9.94 16.84
CA ILE A 62 -10.47 10.04 16.20
C ILE A 62 -10.60 9.97 14.67
N MET A 63 -11.47 9.08 14.19
CA MET A 63 -11.55 8.73 12.76
C MET A 63 -12.50 9.61 11.96
N SER A 64 -13.56 10.15 12.59
CA SER A 64 -14.58 10.94 11.89
C SER A 64 -14.23 12.39 11.58
N PRO A 65 -13.23 13.07 12.20
CA PRO A 65 -12.92 14.45 11.83
C PRO A 65 -12.59 14.58 10.35
N VAL A 66 -13.27 15.52 9.68
CA VAL A 66 -13.00 15.88 8.27
C VAL A 66 -11.66 16.60 8.19
N VAL A 67 -10.82 16.17 7.27
CA VAL A 67 -9.46 16.70 7.06
C VAL A 67 -9.29 17.36 5.68
N GLY A 68 -10.24 17.14 4.77
CA GLY A 68 -10.23 17.70 3.42
C GLY A 68 -11.52 17.34 2.68
N ARG A 69 -11.59 17.71 1.40
CA ARG A 69 -12.70 17.36 0.51
C ARG A 69 -12.18 17.04 -0.88
N ALA A 70 -12.55 15.89 -1.43
CA ALA A 70 -12.17 15.47 -2.77
C ALA A 70 -13.15 16.03 -3.82
N ALA A 71 -12.61 16.70 -4.85
CA ALA A 71 -13.39 17.20 -5.98
C ALA A 71 -13.96 16.05 -6.85
N SER A 72 -13.26 14.91 -6.89
CA SER A 72 -13.63 13.75 -7.70
C SER A 72 -13.20 12.45 -7.00
N TYR A 73 -13.61 11.31 -7.54
CA TYR A 73 -13.10 10.01 -7.10
C TYR A 73 -11.60 9.89 -7.46
N LEU A 74 -10.79 9.51 -6.45
CA LEU A 74 -9.34 9.36 -6.55
C LEU A 74 -8.95 7.93 -6.19
N ASN A 75 -8.59 7.12 -7.16
CA ASN A 75 -8.14 5.73 -7.01
C ASN A 75 -6.68 5.56 -7.41
N ALA A 76 -6.07 4.46 -6.99
CA ALA A 76 -4.70 4.09 -7.33
C ALA A 76 -4.70 2.95 -8.35
N GLU A 77 -4.14 3.19 -9.54
CA GLU A 77 -4.03 2.23 -10.64
C GLU A 77 -2.71 2.43 -11.38
N ARG A 78 -2.22 1.40 -12.05
CA ARG A 78 -1.07 1.46 -12.96
C ARG A 78 -1.55 1.73 -14.40
N PRO A 79 -0.76 2.38 -15.22
CA PRO A 79 0.58 2.93 -14.96
C PRO A 79 0.56 4.25 -14.18
N GLU A 80 -0.52 5.02 -14.25
CA GLU A 80 -0.75 6.33 -13.65
C GLU A 80 -2.20 6.44 -13.19
N SER A 81 -2.42 7.14 -12.09
CA SER A 81 -3.76 7.40 -11.57
C SER A 81 -3.81 8.71 -10.80
N LYS A 82 -5.03 9.23 -10.56
CA LYS A 82 -5.19 10.48 -9.81
C LYS A 82 -4.62 10.39 -8.40
N LEU A 83 -4.88 9.28 -7.69
CA LEU A 83 -4.38 9.11 -6.32
C LEU A 83 -2.87 8.93 -6.29
N SER A 84 -2.30 8.17 -7.23
CA SER A 84 -0.85 7.98 -7.30
C SER A 84 -0.13 9.31 -7.56
N ASN A 85 -0.65 10.12 -8.47
CA ASN A 85 -0.12 11.46 -8.74
C ASN A 85 -0.20 12.36 -7.50
N LEU A 86 -1.37 12.40 -6.84
CA LEU A 86 -1.59 13.20 -5.64
C LEU A 86 -0.60 12.84 -4.53
N LEU A 87 -0.46 11.56 -4.20
CA LEU A 87 0.38 11.15 -3.06
C LEU A 87 1.86 11.40 -3.34
N ALA A 88 2.32 11.20 -4.57
CA ALA A 88 3.70 11.52 -4.94
C ALA A 88 3.95 13.05 -4.87
N ASP A 89 2.99 13.87 -5.31
CA ASP A 89 3.10 15.33 -5.21
C ASP A 89 3.10 15.83 -3.77
N ILE A 90 2.33 15.19 -2.89
CA ILE A 90 2.33 15.49 -1.44
C ILE A 90 3.72 15.25 -0.83
N LEU A 91 4.45 14.22 -1.27
CA LEU A 91 5.82 13.97 -0.78
C LEU A 91 6.80 15.09 -1.21
N VAL A 92 6.63 15.64 -2.41
CA VAL A 92 7.42 16.82 -2.84
C VAL A 92 7.01 18.05 -2.03
N TRP A 93 5.71 18.30 -1.91
CA TRP A 93 5.17 19.45 -1.18
C TRP A 93 5.67 19.52 0.26
N CYS A 94 5.73 18.39 0.95
CA CYS A 94 6.14 18.39 2.35
C CYS A 94 7.63 18.65 2.55
N GLY A 95 8.46 18.55 1.51
CA GLY A 95 9.91 18.75 1.59
C GLY A 95 10.30 20.05 2.29
N GLY A 96 9.60 21.14 1.99
CA GLY A 96 9.84 22.45 2.61
C GLY A 96 9.76 22.43 4.15
N SER A 97 8.84 21.65 4.71
CA SER A 97 8.67 21.49 6.17
C SER A 97 9.85 20.78 6.84
N TYR A 98 10.65 20.08 6.05
CA TYR A 98 11.84 19.34 6.49
C TYR A 98 13.15 20.02 6.07
N GLY A 99 13.08 21.21 5.44
CA GLY A 99 14.25 21.89 4.87
C GLY A 99 14.85 21.16 3.66
N GLU A 100 14.03 20.39 2.96
CA GLU A 100 14.38 19.61 1.78
C GLU A 100 13.77 20.22 0.51
N LYS A 101 14.44 20.01 -0.61
CA LYS A 101 13.95 20.40 -1.95
C LYS A 101 14.10 19.20 -2.89
N PRO A 102 13.16 18.26 -2.87
CA PRO A 102 13.21 17.10 -3.75
C PRO A 102 13.05 17.53 -5.22
N ASP A 103 13.84 16.93 -6.10
CA ASP A 103 13.69 17.07 -7.55
C ASP A 103 12.46 16.33 -8.05
N PHE A 104 12.14 15.20 -7.42
CA PHE A 104 10.94 14.40 -7.65
C PHE A 104 10.64 13.50 -6.45
N ALA A 105 9.49 12.82 -6.52
CA ALA A 105 9.12 11.82 -5.53
C ALA A 105 8.67 10.51 -6.17
N VAL A 106 8.83 9.42 -5.40
CA VAL A 106 8.30 8.09 -5.72
C VAL A 106 7.55 7.54 -4.51
N TYR A 107 6.32 7.08 -4.73
CA TYR A 107 5.54 6.34 -3.75
C TYR A 107 5.10 5.00 -4.38
N ASN A 108 5.05 3.92 -3.60
CA ASN A 108 4.62 2.63 -4.12
C ASN A 108 3.09 2.53 -4.17
N ILE A 109 2.54 2.15 -5.33
CA ILE A 109 1.09 1.95 -5.50
C ILE A 109 0.57 0.86 -4.56
N GLY A 110 1.37 -0.19 -4.30
CA GLY A 110 1.02 -1.24 -3.35
C GLY A 110 0.79 -0.77 -1.92
N GLY A 111 1.32 0.41 -1.55
CA GLY A 111 1.09 1.07 -0.27
C GLY A 111 -0.26 1.79 -0.16
N MET A 112 -0.95 2.03 -1.27
CA MET A 112 -2.26 2.67 -1.34
C MET A 112 -3.35 1.60 -1.29
N ARG A 113 -4.07 1.52 -0.17
CA ARG A 113 -4.95 0.37 0.12
C ARG A 113 -6.43 0.65 -0.10
N SER A 114 -6.81 1.90 -0.37
CA SER A 114 -8.16 2.36 -0.61
C SER A 114 -8.17 3.51 -1.61
N ALA A 115 -9.32 4.13 -1.82
CA ALA A 115 -9.52 5.30 -2.67
C ALA A 115 -10.25 6.39 -1.88
N PHE A 116 -10.15 7.65 -2.31
CA PHE A 116 -10.99 8.71 -1.77
C PHE A 116 -12.25 8.85 -2.64
N ALA A 117 -13.41 8.74 -2.01
CA ALA A 117 -14.67 9.09 -2.65
C ALA A 117 -14.76 10.61 -2.85
N LYS A 118 -15.56 11.04 -3.84
CA LYS A 118 -15.90 12.46 -3.98
C LYS A 118 -16.66 12.93 -2.74
N GLY A 119 -16.28 14.09 -2.20
CA GLY A 119 -16.89 14.69 -1.02
C GLY A 119 -15.91 14.78 0.14
N ASP A 120 -16.41 14.83 1.35
CA ASP A 120 -15.60 15.00 2.55
C ASP A 120 -14.66 13.79 2.76
N ILE A 121 -13.42 14.09 3.14
CA ILE A 121 -12.39 13.11 3.48
C ILE A 121 -12.18 13.20 4.99
N THR A 122 -12.37 12.08 5.68
CA THR A 122 -12.11 11.97 7.12
C THR A 122 -10.67 11.49 7.40
N TYR A 123 -10.24 11.58 8.65
CA TYR A 123 -8.99 10.97 9.08
C TYR A 123 -9.01 9.44 8.85
N GLY A 124 -10.16 8.80 9.05
CA GLY A 124 -10.36 7.37 8.79
C GLY A 124 -10.11 7.01 7.33
N ASP A 125 -10.62 7.81 6.38
CA ASP A 125 -10.38 7.59 4.95
C ASP A 125 -8.88 7.68 4.61
N VAL A 126 -8.15 8.61 5.25
CA VAL A 126 -6.69 8.70 5.06
C VAL A 126 -5.99 7.48 5.66
N LEU A 127 -6.45 6.97 6.80
CA LEU A 127 -5.94 5.73 7.39
C LEU A 127 -6.18 4.54 6.46
N ASP A 128 -7.36 4.45 5.84
CA ASP A 128 -7.69 3.37 4.90
C ASP A 128 -6.82 3.42 3.63
N VAL A 129 -6.52 4.61 3.14
CA VAL A 129 -5.63 4.80 1.97
C VAL A 129 -4.18 4.51 2.31
N ALA A 130 -3.68 4.98 3.46
CA ALA A 130 -2.29 4.86 3.90
C ALA A 130 -2.20 4.22 5.30
N PRO A 131 -2.50 2.91 5.45
CA PRO A 131 -2.60 2.26 6.75
C PRO A 131 -1.25 1.99 7.42
N PHE A 132 -0.17 2.03 6.66
CA PHE A 132 1.16 1.68 7.17
C PHE A 132 1.80 2.82 7.96
N GLU A 133 2.67 2.48 8.92
CA GLU A 133 3.41 3.44 9.74
C GLU A 133 4.71 3.95 9.06
N ASN A 134 4.69 4.03 7.72
CA ASN A 134 5.83 4.49 6.95
C ASN A 134 6.15 5.95 7.24
N LYS A 135 7.43 6.28 7.33
CA LYS A 135 7.93 7.64 7.53
C LYS A 135 8.32 8.28 6.21
N ILE A 136 8.18 9.61 6.14
CA ILE A 136 8.75 10.35 5.02
C ILE A 136 10.26 10.14 4.98
N CYS A 137 10.82 10.00 3.79
CA CYS A 137 12.23 9.78 3.59
C CYS A 137 12.73 10.61 2.40
N PHE A 138 13.88 11.24 2.57
CA PHE A 138 14.57 11.98 1.51
C PHE A 138 15.92 11.34 1.30
N VAL A 139 16.25 11.05 0.05
CA VAL A 139 17.52 10.40 -0.32
C VAL A 139 18.12 11.08 -1.54
N THR A 140 19.43 10.92 -1.74
CA THR A 140 20.10 11.37 -2.95
C THR A 140 20.50 10.17 -3.80
N LEU A 141 20.14 10.19 -5.08
CA LEU A 141 20.53 9.21 -6.08
C LEU A 141 21.35 9.85 -7.19
N LYS A 142 22.39 9.16 -7.66
CA LYS A 142 23.05 9.50 -8.93
C LYS A 142 22.08 9.33 -10.09
N GLY A 143 22.22 10.15 -11.14
CA GLY A 143 21.33 10.07 -12.30
C GLY A 143 21.36 8.71 -12.99
N SER A 144 22.50 8.02 -13.01
CA SER A 144 22.58 6.63 -13.48
C SER A 144 21.67 5.70 -12.67
N LYS A 145 21.52 5.92 -11.34
CA LYS A 145 20.61 5.19 -10.48
C LYS A 145 19.17 5.65 -10.60
N VAL A 146 18.92 6.90 -10.95
CA VAL A 146 17.57 7.38 -11.30
C VAL A 146 17.09 6.71 -12.58
N ILE A 147 17.93 6.56 -13.60
CA ILE A 147 17.59 5.82 -14.83
C ILE A 147 17.28 4.35 -14.50
N GLU A 148 18.10 3.71 -13.66
CA GLU A 148 17.85 2.34 -13.19
C GLU A 148 16.50 2.24 -12.44
N LEU A 149 16.23 3.18 -11.53
CA LEU A 149 14.97 3.27 -10.78
C LEU A 149 13.77 3.37 -11.73
N PHE A 150 13.84 4.22 -12.76
CA PHE A 150 12.78 4.36 -13.74
C PHE A 150 12.61 3.09 -14.59
N GLY A 151 13.68 2.36 -14.86
CA GLY A 151 13.64 1.03 -15.45
C GLY A 151 12.92 0.01 -14.55
N GLN A 152 13.17 0.06 -13.26
CA GLN A 152 12.49 -0.80 -12.28
C GLN A 152 11.01 -0.43 -12.16
N ILE A 153 10.65 0.85 -12.15
CA ILE A 153 9.26 1.32 -12.21
C ILE A 153 8.57 0.81 -13.48
N ALA A 154 9.24 0.88 -14.63
CA ALA A 154 8.71 0.34 -15.88
C ALA A 154 8.43 -1.17 -15.78
N SER A 155 9.36 -1.93 -15.17
CA SER A 155 9.27 -3.39 -15.06
C SER A 155 8.09 -3.89 -14.23
N VAL A 156 7.56 -3.06 -13.33
CA VAL A 156 6.35 -3.35 -12.53
C VAL A 156 5.08 -2.72 -13.12
N GLY A 157 5.18 -2.11 -14.31
CA GLY A 157 4.05 -1.50 -15.01
C GLY A 157 3.68 -0.10 -14.52
N GLY A 158 4.55 0.56 -13.76
CA GLY A 158 4.36 1.90 -13.21
C GLY A 158 4.28 1.93 -11.68
N GLU A 159 4.72 3.03 -11.10
CA GLU A 159 4.55 3.39 -9.67
C GLU A 159 4.18 4.88 -9.59
N ALA A 160 3.80 5.35 -8.41
CA ALA A 160 3.48 6.76 -8.25
C ALA A 160 4.74 7.63 -8.35
N VAL A 161 4.75 8.54 -9.31
CA VAL A 161 5.81 9.52 -9.51
C VAL A 161 5.24 10.94 -9.46
N SER A 162 6.00 11.90 -8.93
CA SER A 162 5.53 13.28 -8.81
C SER A 162 5.50 14.00 -10.16
N HIS A 163 4.82 15.15 -10.17
CA HIS A 163 4.81 16.07 -11.29
C HIS A 163 6.23 16.35 -11.82
N GLY A 164 6.37 16.51 -13.12
CA GLY A 164 7.65 16.73 -13.81
C GLY A 164 8.35 15.45 -14.24
N VAL A 165 8.06 14.28 -13.68
CA VAL A 165 8.53 12.99 -14.19
C VAL A 165 7.69 12.57 -15.38
N ASN A 166 8.35 12.19 -16.49
CA ASN A 166 7.69 11.67 -17.68
C ASN A 166 8.42 10.40 -18.14
N LEU A 167 7.72 9.28 -18.07
CA LEU A 167 8.22 7.97 -18.48
C LEU A 167 7.40 7.44 -19.65
N VAL A 168 8.07 6.90 -20.66
CA VAL A 168 7.45 6.08 -21.68
C VAL A 168 7.92 4.66 -21.47
N ILE A 169 6.99 3.74 -21.25
CA ILE A 169 7.27 2.34 -20.97
C ILE A 169 6.63 1.45 -22.05
N SER A 170 7.23 0.31 -22.33
CA SER A 170 6.65 -0.67 -23.24
C SER A 170 5.67 -1.59 -22.51
N LYS A 171 4.82 -2.30 -23.26
CA LYS A 171 3.88 -3.29 -22.71
C LYS A 171 4.56 -4.45 -21.98
N ASP A 172 5.80 -4.76 -22.36
CA ASP A 172 6.64 -5.79 -21.71
C ASP A 172 7.51 -5.24 -20.56
N GLY A 173 7.25 -4.00 -20.10
CA GLY A 173 7.85 -3.43 -18.90
C GLY A 173 9.25 -2.86 -19.10
N ARG A 174 9.64 -2.47 -20.32
CA ARG A 174 10.92 -1.78 -20.57
C ARG A 174 10.75 -0.28 -20.55
N LEU A 175 11.71 0.43 -19.98
CA LEU A 175 11.80 1.89 -20.07
C LEU A 175 12.26 2.27 -21.49
N LEU A 176 11.46 3.07 -22.19
CA LEU A 176 11.78 3.57 -23.54
C LEU A 176 12.28 5.01 -23.50
N SER A 177 11.76 5.83 -22.58
CA SER A 177 12.18 7.21 -22.37
C SER A 177 11.92 7.63 -20.93
N ALA A 178 12.82 8.47 -20.39
CA ALA A 178 12.67 9.07 -19.07
C ALA A 178 13.11 10.54 -19.13
N LYS A 179 12.24 11.44 -18.65
CA LYS A 179 12.54 12.87 -18.53
C LYS A 179 12.11 13.38 -17.17
N LEU A 180 12.85 14.37 -16.68
CA LEU A 180 12.48 15.14 -15.51
C LEU A 180 12.39 16.62 -15.89
N ASN A 181 11.22 17.23 -15.70
CA ASN A 181 10.95 18.61 -16.11
C ASN A 181 11.30 18.88 -17.58
N GLY A 182 10.98 17.92 -18.46
CA GLY A 182 11.21 17.96 -19.89
C GLY A 182 12.66 17.72 -20.34
N LYS A 183 13.58 17.51 -19.40
CA LYS A 183 15.02 17.26 -19.69
C LYS A 183 15.34 15.78 -19.50
N ASP A 184 16.29 15.29 -20.28
CA ASP A 184 16.87 13.97 -20.07
C ASP A 184 17.61 13.91 -18.73
N ILE A 185 17.67 12.72 -18.12
CA ILE A 185 18.39 12.53 -16.86
C ILE A 185 19.89 12.54 -17.14
N ASP A 186 20.62 13.45 -16.48
CA ASP A 186 22.09 13.46 -16.50
C ASP A 186 22.61 12.34 -15.58
N PRO A 187 23.28 11.31 -16.11
CA PRO A 187 23.77 10.18 -15.31
C PRO A 187 24.73 10.57 -14.18
N GLU A 188 25.45 11.67 -14.32
CA GLU A 188 26.48 12.13 -13.37
C GLU A 188 25.95 13.12 -12.33
N ALA A 189 24.76 13.68 -12.54
CA ALA A 189 24.13 14.59 -11.59
C ALA A 189 23.60 13.86 -10.37
N ASP A 190 23.45 14.59 -9.27
CA ASP A 190 22.77 14.13 -8.07
C ASP A 190 21.32 14.62 -8.07
N TYR A 191 20.40 13.72 -7.75
CA TYR A 191 18.98 14.03 -7.66
C TYR A 191 18.47 13.78 -6.24
N ARG A 192 17.79 14.77 -5.65
CA ARG A 192 17.15 14.65 -4.35
C ARG A 192 15.74 14.07 -4.52
N VAL A 193 15.48 12.91 -3.94
CA VAL A 193 14.24 12.15 -4.11
C VAL A 193 13.49 12.07 -2.79
N ALA A 194 12.20 12.44 -2.81
CA ALA A 194 11.30 12.17 -1.68
C ALA A 194 10.62 10.81 -1.87
N THR A 195 10.54 10.05 -0.81
CA THR A 195 9.90 8.73 -0.81
C THR A 195 9.49 8.36 0.62
N ILE A 196 9.19 7.11 0.86
CA ILE A 196 8.94 6.55 2.19
C ILE A 196 10.08 5.61 2.59
N ASP A 197 10.28 5.44 3.88
CA ASP A 197 11.36 4.60 4.44
C ASP A 197 11.32 3.16 3.91
N TYR A 198 10.12 2.59 3.72
CA TYR A 198 9.94 1.27 3.13
C TYR A 198 10.50 1.17 1.70
N VAL A 199 10.20 2.17 0.85
CA VAL A 199 10.67 2.22 -0.55
C VAL A 199 12.17 2.53 -0.60
N ALA A 200 12.65 3.43 0.28
CA ALA A 200 14.07 3.79 0.38
C ALA A 200 14.98 2.59 0.71
N GLN A 201 14.43 1.52 1.31
CA GLN A 201 15.14 0.26 1.55
C GLN A 201 15.25 -0.63 0.31
N GLY A 202 14.68 -0.22 -0.84
CA GLY A 202 14.69 -0.99 -2.08
C GLY A 202 13.61 -2.06 -2.17
N ASN A 203 12.52 -1.91 -1.41
CA ASN A 203 11.37 -2.79 -1.49
C ASN A 203 10.57 -2.56 -2.78
N ASP A 204 9.59 -3.41 -3.06
CA ASP A 204 8.74 -3.39 -4.25
C ASP A 204 9.54 -3.41 -5.58
N LYS A 205 10.69 -4.09 -5.56
CA LYS A 205 11.64 -4.21 -6.68
C LYS A 205 12.29 -2.88 -7.10
N LEU A 206 12.25 -1.85 -6.26
CA LEU A 206 12.88 -0.56 -6.50
C LEU A 206 14.31 -0.53 -5.91
N GLU A 207 15.13 -1.52 -6.29
CA GLU A 207 16.44 -1.79 -5.68
C GLU A 207 17.46 -0.69 -5.90
N ALA A 208 17.27 0.17 -6.90
CA ALA A 208 18.13 1.33 -7.13
C ALA A 208 18.25 2.22 -5.88
N PHE A 209 17.23 2.26 -5.04
CA PHE A 209 17.25 2.98 -3.76
C PHE A 209 18.31 2.47 -2.78
N LYS A 210 18.75 1.21 -2.88
CA LYS A 210 19.83 0.66 -2.03
C LYS A 210 21.17 1.39 -2.23
N SER A 211 21.34 2.08 -3.36
CA SER A 211 22.52 2.89 -3.67
C SER A 211 22.40 4.35 -3.21
N ALA A 212 21.29 4.69 -2.56
CA ALA A 212 21.03 6.06 -2.14
C ALA A 212 21.99 6.52 -1.04
N THR A 213 22.31 7.81 -1.06
CA THR A 213 23.12 8.48 -0.05
C THR A 213 22.35 9.62 0.59
N GLY A 214 22.91 10.25 1.62
CA GLY A 214 22.33 11.43 2.24
C GLY A 214 20.90 11.20 2.77
N MET A 215 20.62 9.99 3.27
CA MET A 215 19.29 9.64 3.78
C MET A 215 18.93 10.52 4.97
N LYS A 216 17.71 11.11 4.89
CA LYS A 216 17.07 11.82 5.98
C LYS A 216 15.66 11.27 6.12
N SER A 217 15.41 10.54 7.19
CA SER A 217 14.10 9.98 7.52
C SER A 217 13.76 10.34 8.97
N PRO A 218 13.03 11.45 9.18
CA PRO A 218 12.61 11.85 10.52
C PRO A 218 11.71 10.78 11.14
N SER A 219 11.80 10.57 12.45
CA SER A 219 11.12 9.47 13.14
C SER A 219 10.08 9.92 14.17
N GLY A 220 9.75 11.21 14.20
CA GLY A 220 8.70 11.75 15.07
C GLY A 220 7.31 11.18 14.75
N ALA A 221 6.37 11.33 15.65
CA ALA A 221 4.99 10.88 15.44
C ALA A 221 4.34 11.56 14.22
N ASP A 222 4.68 12.83 13.99
CA ASP A 222 4.16 13.66 12.91
C ASP A 222 4.83 13.41 11.54
N ASP A 223 5.89 12.59 11.50
CA ASP A 223 6.66 12.29 10.30
C ASP A 223 6.16 11.03 9.57
N ASN A 224 5.09 10.43 10.10
CA ASN A 224 4.35 9.38 9.41
C ASN A 224 3.68 9.96 8.15
N VAL A 225 3.80 9.25 7.04
CA VAL A 225 3.25 9.69 5.74
C VAL A 225 1.75 9.99 5.82
N ARG A 226 0.99 9.25 6.61
CA ARG A 226 -0.43 9.55 6.87
C ARG A 226 -0.60 10.96 7.44
N GLN A 227 0.23 11.36 8.41
CA GLN A 227 0.18 12.70 8.98
C GLN A 227 0.58 13.76 7.97
N VAL A 228 1.54 13.46 7.10
CA VAL A 228 1.92 14.36 5.98
C VAL A 228 0.73 14.57 5.04
N ILE A 229 0.02 13.50 4.67
CA ILE A 229 -1.20 13.57 3.84
C ILE A 229 -2.26 14.42 4.55
N VAL A 230 -2.53 14.18 5.83
CA VAL A 230 -3.49 14.96 6.63
C VAL A 230 -3.11 16.44 6.69
N LYS A 231 -1.83 16.76 6.90
CA LYS A 231 -1.32 18.15 6.91
C LYS A 231 -1.57 18.84 5.57
N TYR A 232 -1.32 18.15 4.45
CA TYR A 232 -1.59 18.68 3.11
C TYR A 232 -3.08 18.95 2.91
N MET A 233 -3.94 17.99 3.23
CA MET A 233 -5.38 18.13 3.07
C MET A 233 -5.95 19.28 3.90
N LYS A 234 -5.51 19.39 5.16
CA LYS A 234 -5.90 20.51 6.05
C LYS A 234 -5.41 21.85 5.53
N ALA A 235 -4.21 21.92 4.95
CA ALA A 235 -3.70 23.14 4.34
C ALA A 235 -4.55 23.57 3.14
N LYS A 236 -4.96 22.63 2.28
CA LYS A 236 -5.89 22.90 1.17
C LYS A 236 -7.26 23.35 1.66
N MET A 237 -7.81 22.64 2.62
CA MET A 237 -9.10 22.98 3.23
C MET A 237 -9.09 24.38 3.87
N ALA A 238 -8.00 24.78 4.52
CA ALA A 238 -7.84 26.12 5.09
C ALA A 238 -7.80 27.23 4.03
N GLN A 239 -7.42 26.88 2.78
CA GLN A 239 -7.44 27.77 1.61
C GLN A 239 -8.80 27.77 0.90
N GLY A 240 -9.76 26.95 1.35
CA GLY A 240 -11.05 26.76 0.68
C GLY A 240 -10.95 25.93 -0.62
N GLU A 241 -9.86 25.18 -0.78
CA GLU A 241 -9.61 24.37 -1.98
C GLU A 241 -9.98 22.91 -1.76
N ASP A 242 -10.68 22.34 -2.74
CA ASP A 242 -10.91 20.91 -2.81
C ASP A 242 -9.62 20.18 -3.23
N ILE A 243 -9.46 18.96 -2.74
CA ILE A 243 -8.39 18.05 -3.17
C ILE A 243 -8.72 17.55 -4.57
N ASP A 244 -7.87 17.84 -5.53
CA ASP A 244 -8.00 17.37 -6.91
C ASP A 244 -6.64 16.89 -7.43
N SER A 245 -6.69 16.01 -8.42
CA SER A 245 -5.54 15.52 -9.14
C SER A 245 -5.98 15.07 -10.54
N LYS A 246 -5.06 15.10 -11.49
CA LYS A 246 -5.32 14.78 -12.89
C LYS A 246 -4.36 13.73 -13.40
N ILE A 247 -4.78 13.02 -14.43
CA ILE A 247 -3.88 12.22 -15.26
C ILE A 247 -3.12 13.20 -16.17
N GLU A 248 -1.80 13.17 -16.12
CA GLU A 248 -0.92 14.13 -16.81
C GLU A 248 -0.03 13.45 -17.85
N GLY A 249 -0.10 12.12 -17.97
CA GLY A 249 0.80 11.35 -18.82
C GLY A 249 2.21 11.23 -18.21
N ARG A 250 2.28 11.12 -16.88
CA ARG A 250 3.57 10.93 -16.18
C ARG A 250 4.18 9.58 -16.54
N ILE A 251 3.33 8.57 -16.75
CA ILE A 251 3.76 7.24 -17.20
C ILE A 251 2.83 6.79 -18.32
N ILE A 252 3.37 6.66 -19.53
CA ILE A 252 2.63 6.27 -20.73
C ILE A 252 3.12 4.91 -21.19
N ILE A 253 2.18 4.00 -21.50
CA ILE A 253 2.50 2.73 -22.16
C ILE A 253 2.50 2.97 -23.66
N ALA A 254 3.63 2.73 -24.32
CA ALA A 254 3.73 2.82 -25.77
C ALA A 254 2.93 1.70 -26.44
N ASP A 255 2.27 2.03 -27.56
CA ASP A 255 1.44 1.09 -28.31
C ASP A 255 2.24 0.02 -29.08
N LYS A 256 3.56 0.16 -29.18
CA LYS A 256 4.46 -0.76 -29.91
C LYS A 256 5.64 -1.18 -29.07
#